data_d52c5bf40af804c0b0b0b2e3356cf582
#
_entry.id   d52c5bf40af804c0b0b0b2e3356cf582
#
_cell.length_a   1.000
_cell.length_b   1.000
_cell.length_c   1.000
_cell.angle_alpha   90.00
_cell.angle_beta   90.00
_cell.angle_gamma   90.00
#
_symmetry.space_group_name_H-M   'P 1'
#
loop_
_entity.id
_entity.type
_entity.pdbx_description
1 polymer ?
#
loop_
_entity_poly.entity_id
_entity_poly.type
_entity_poly.pdbx_seq_one_letter_code
_entity_poly.pdbx_strand_id
1 'polypeptide(L)'
;MIYHLKCAYCGQKLLDAPKHIEHYRPKDIYYWLAYSWDNLLLSCGSCNSSKGTNFQIKETIATYTNESFEDIHNLGSSYDAIEEPMIINPEKEDVLDKLVFDKEGNISSSDDRIIYTINDVCKLNREELVQKRVKILNDFINKINEHYLLFIKKGDITRFIPDIKFFIDECCVENEFYSFRYFILNNIEIFFQDENIKKILKGLVSKI
;
A
#
# COMPACT_ATOMS: atom_id res chain seq x y z
N MET A 1 8.65 0.78 15.24
CA MET A 1 8.44 -0.42 14.38
C MET A 1 7.94 0.10 13.03
N ILE A 2 8.73 -0.02 11.98
CA ILE A 2 8.51 0.62 10.66
C ILE A 2 7.16 0.21 10.03
N TYR A 3 6.72 -1.03 10.21
CA TYR A 3 5.53 -1.56 9.52
C TYR A 3 4.22 -1.44 10.30
N HIS A 4 4.20 -0.99 11.54
CA HIS A 4 2.99 -0.95 12.37
C HIS A 4 2.17 -2.26 12.33
N LEU A 5 2.87 -3.41 12.33
CA LEU A 5 2.30 -4.75 12.16
C LEU A 5 1.51 -4.95 10.85
N LYS A 6 1.93 -4.31 9.76
CA LYS A 6 1.34 -4.49 8.42
C LYS A 6 2.29 -5.22 7.50
N CYS A 7 1.73 -5.87 6.48
CA CYS A 7 2.51 -6.37 5.35
C CYS A 7 3.11 -5.21 4.55
N ALA A 8 4.41 -5.24 4.30
CA ALA A 8 5.14 -4.22 3.56
C ALA A 8 4.56 -3.97 2.15
N TYR A 9 4.03 -5.01 1.50
CA TYR A 9 3.51 -4.91 0.14
C TYR A 9 2.02 -4.55 0.07
N CYS A 10 1.16 -5.30 0.76
CA CYS A 10 -0.29 -5.10 0.60
C CYS A 10 -0.92 -4.17 1.65
N GLY A 11 -0.17 -3.77 2.68
CA GLY A 11 -0.64 -2.86 3.72
C GLY A 11 -1.69 -3.44 4.67
N GLN A 12 -2.00 -4.75 4.58
CA GLN A 12 -2.95 -5.41 5.48
C GLN A 12 -2.33 -5.62 6.86
N LYS A 13 -3.09 -5.43 7.94
CA LYS A 13 -2.68 -5.74 9.31
C LYS A 13 -2.46 -7.24 9.52
N LEU A 14 -1.44 -7.59 10.32
CA LEU A 14 -1.00 -8.95 10.63
C LEU A 14 -1.18 -9.26 12.13
N LEU A 15 -2.28 -8.81 12.73
CA LEU A 15 -2.50 -8.99 14.19
C LEU A 15 -2.64 -10.46 14.54
N ASP A 16 -3.51 -11.18 13.82
CA ASP A 16 -3.85 -12.58 14.07
C ASP A 16 -3.35 -13.53 12.97
N ALA A 17 -2.55 -13.01 12.01
CA ALA A 17 -2.00 -13.78 10.92
C ALA A 17 -0.53 -14.11 11.15
N PRO A 18 -0.03 -15.24 10.60
CA PRO A 18 1.39 -15.52 10.59
C PRO A 18 2.19 -14.38 9.95
N LYS A 19 3.23 -13.96 10.65
CA LYS A 19 4.17 -12.96 10.17
C LYS A 19 5.33 -13.68 9.51
N HIS A 20 5.61 -13.29 8.26
CA HIS A 20 6.71 -13.84 7.48
C HIS A 20 7.81 -12.79 7.33
N ILE A 21 9.04 -13.25 7.44
CA ILE A 21 10.20 -12.47 7.00
C ILE A 21 10.40 -12.78 5.52
N GLU A 22 10.21 -11.76 4.70
CA GLU A 22 10.38 -11.83 3.26
C GLU A 22 11.76 -11.30 2.89
N HIS A 23 12.44 -11.95 1.95
CA HIS A 23 13.69 -11.48 1.40
C HIS A 23 13.44 -10.66 0.14
N TYR A 24 13.72 -9.36 0.17
CA TYR A 24 13.58 -8.49 -1.00
C TYR A 24 14.34 -9.07 -2.20
N ARG A 25 15.65 -9.35 -2.06
CA ARG A 25 16.43 -10.19 -2.96
C ARG A 25 16.35 -11.64 -2.51
N PRO A 26 15.94 -12.58 -3.40
CA PRO A 26 15.73 -13.96 -3.01
C PRO A 26 17.00 -14.61 -2.44
N LYS A 27 16.90 -15.20 -1.27
CA LYS A 27 18.04 -15.85 -0.61
C LYS A 27 18.61 -17.03 -1.39
N ASP A 28 17.84 -17.63 -2.30
CA ASP A 28 18.31 -18.73 -3.15
C ASP A 28 19.35 -18.26 -4.17
N ILE A 29 19.34 -16.97 -4.50
CA ILE A 29 20.30 -16.33 -5.41
C ILE A 29 21.32 -15.53 -4.59
N TYR A 30 20.86 -14.74 -3.63
CA TYR A 30 21.65 -13.83 -2.80
C TYR A 30 21.81 -14.40 -1.39
N TYR A 31 22.37 -15.62 -1.27
CA TYR A 31 22.47 -16.33 0.02
C TYR A 31 23.22 -15.54 1.10
N TRP A 32 24.17 -14.70 0.72
CA TRP A 32 24.94 -13.84 1.64
C TRP A 32 24.10 -12.69 2.23
N LEU A 33 22.97 -12.34 1.60
CA LEU A 33 22.03 -11.34 2.09
C LEU A 33 20.89 -11.95 2.93
N ALA A 34 20.93 -13.26 3.22
CA ALA A 34 19.85 -13.93 3.93
C ALA A 34 19.56 -13.34 5.33
N TYR A 35 20.53 -12.73 5.95
CA TYR A 35 20.42 -12.07 7.25
C TYR A 35 20.74 -10.57 7.19
N SER A 36 20.81 -9.99 6.02
CA SER A 36 21.02 -8.57 5.82
C SER A 36 19.76 -7.78 6.16
N TRP A 37 19.83 -6.81 7.07
CA TRP A 37 18.68 -6.01 7.50
C TRP A 37 17.98 -5.29 6.35
N ASP A 38 18.73 -4.73 5.42
CA ASP A 38 18.21 -4.01 4.27
C ASP A 38 17.60 -4.92 3.20
N ASN A 39 17.65 -6.24 3.42
CA ASN A 39 17.04 -7.26 2.57
C ASN A 39 15.82 -7.92 3.22
N LEU A 40 15.46 -7.59 4.46
CA LEU A 40 14.40 -8.25 5.21
C LEU A 40 13.17 -7.36 5.35
N LEU A 41 12.02 -7.86 4.92
CA LEU A 41 10.74 -7.16 4.96
C LEU A 41 9.72 -7.96 5.78
N LEU A 42 8.80 -7.26 6.46
CA LEU A 42 7.65 -7.91 7.10
C LEU A 42 6.57 -8.16 6.06
N SER A 43 6.13 -9.41 5.90
CA SER A 43 5.15 -9.78 4.89
C SER A 43 4.05 -10.70 5.44
N CYS A 44 2.87 -10.67 4.79
CA CYS A 44 1.85 -11.70 4.98
C CYS A 44 2.20 -12.95 4.16
N GLY A 45 1.63 -14.10 4.53
CA GLY A 45 1.88 -15.36 3.84
C GLY A 45 1.57 -15.32 2.35
N SER A 46 0.46 -14.67 1.95
CA SER A 46 0.06 -14.58 0.54
C SER A 46 1.06 -13.76 -0.30
N CYS A 47 1.52 -12.59 0.20
CA CYS A 47 2.53 -11.80 -0.52
C CYS A 47 3.88 -12.50 -0.56
N ASN A 48 4.31 -13.12 0.56
CA ASN A 48 5.54 -13.89 0.63
C ASN A 48 5.53 -15.07 -0.36
N SER A 49 4.44 -15.85 -0.39
CA SER A 49 4.30 -16.99 -1.31
C SER A 49 4.20 -16.56 -2.77
N SER A 50 3.47 -15.49 -3.06
CA SER A 50 3.34 -14.98 -4.43
C SER A 50 4.66 -14.45 -4.96
N LYS A 51 5.42 -13.74 -4.13
CA LYS A 51 6.73 -13.24 -4.52
C LYS A 51 7.72 -14.40 -4.72
N GLY A 52 7.85 -15.31 -3.74
CA GLY A 52 8.80 -16.40 -3.83
C GLY A 52 10.19 -15.91 -4.28
N THR A 53 10.68 -16.45 -5.40
CA THR A 53 11.96 -16.05 -6.01
C THR A 53 11.82 -14.99 -7.12
N ASN A 54 10.63 -14.43 -7.35
CA ASN A 54 10.40 -13.41 -8.37
C ASN A 54 11.16 -12.12 -8.03
N PHE A 55 12.22 -11.86 -8.77
CA PHE A 55 13.06 -10.69 -8.62
C PHE A 55 13.72 -10.38 -9.97
N GLN A 56 13.02 -9.66 -10.82
CA GLN A 56 13.55 -9.26 -12.13
C GLN A 56 14.42 -8.03 -11.98
N ILE A 57 15.55 -8.03 -12.67
CA ILE A 57 16.49 -6.92 -12.79
C ILE A 57 16.64 -6.53 -14.26
N LYS A 58 17.02 -5.30 -14.52
CA LYS A 58 17.28 -4.80 -15.88
C LYS A 58 18.71 -5.01 -16.32
N GLU A 59 19.62 -4.91 -15.37
CA GLU A 59 21.07 -4.92 -15.62
C GLU A 59 21.72 -6.21 -15.08
N THR A 60 22.98 -6.12 -14.70
CA THR A 60 23.80 -7.28 -14.31
C THR A 60 23.55 -7.65 -12.86
N ILE A 61 23.39 -8.94 -12.58
CA ILE A 61 23.27 -9.46 -11.22
C ILE A 61 24.54 -9.16 -10.39
N ALA A 62 24.34 -8.62 -9.20
CA ALA A 62 25.43 -8.42 -8.24
C ALA A 62 25.96 -9.76 -7.72
N THR A 63 27.25 -9.84 -7.53
CA THR A 63 27.95 -11.05 -7.04
C THR A 63 28.62 -10.78 -5.70
N TYR A 64 28.68 -11.83 -4.88
CA TYR A 64 29.37 -11.76 -3.61
C TYR A 64 30.91 -11.67 -3.81
N THR A 65 31.53 -10.68 -3.18
CA THR A 65 32.98 -10.41 -3.30
C THR A 65 33.72 -10.53 -1.96
N ASN A 66 33.20 -11.33 -1.02
CA ASN A 66 33.74 -11.59 0.32
C ASN A 66 33.77 -10.33 1.22
N GLU A 67 32.74 -9.53 1.14
CA GLU A 67 32.52 -8.39 2.04
C GLU A 67 32.50 -8.83 3.52
N SER A 68 32.88 -7.91 4.41
CA SER A 68 32.85 -8.21 5.84
C SER A 68 31.42 -8.43 6.34
N PHE A 69 31.28 -9.15 7.45
CA PHE A 69 29.97 -9.33 8.09
C PHE A 69 29.31 -8.00 8.45
N GLU A 70 30.07 -6.98 8.77
CA GLU A 70 29.57 -5.63 9.11
C GLU A 70 29.01 -4.91 7.87
N ASP A 71 29.65 -5.07 6.72
CA ASP A 71 29.23 -4.46 5.46
C ASP A 71 27.95 -5.13 4.88
N ILE A 72 27.78 -6.42 5.09
CA ILE A 72 26.67 -7.23 4.55
C ILE A 72 25.29 -6.62 4.86
N HIS A 73 25.13 -5.96 5.99
CA HIS A 73 23.83 -5.41 6.41
C HIS A 73 23.34 -4.23 5.57
N ASN A 74 24.20 -3.64 4.74
CA ASN A 74 23.89 -2.49 3.88
C ASN A 74 24.16 -2.74 2.40
N LEU A 75 24.62 -3.92 2.02
CA LEU A 75 25.00 -4.24 0.64
C LEU A 75 23.82 -4.26 -0.32
N GLY A 76 22.66 -4.69 0.13
CA GLY A 76 21.47 -4.74 -0.71
C GLY A 76 21.15 -3.41 -1.37
N SER A 77 21.38 -2.29 -0.64
CA SER A 77 21.18 -0.95 -1.19
C SER A 77 22.19 -0.56 -2.26
N SER A 78 23.44 -0.98 -2.13
CA SER A 78 24.49 -0.70 -3.12
C SER A 78 24.25 -1.43 -4.45
N TYR A 79 23.58 -2.57 -4.40
CA TYR A 79 23.27 -3.37 -5.58
C TYR A 79 22.13 -2.76 -6.42
N ASP A 80 21.29 -1.90 -5.85
CA ASP A 80 20.16 -1.29 -6.58
C ASP A 80 20.65 -0.52 -7.83
N ALA A 81 21.80 0.17 -7.75
CA ALA A 81 22.39 0.89 -8.87
C ALA A 81 23.03 -0.03 -9.94
N ILE A 82 23.41 -1.25 -9.54
CA ILE A 82 24.04 -2.24 -10.44
C ILE A 82 23.00 -3.07 -11.16
N GLU A 83 21.89 -3.38 -10.48
CA GLU A 83 20.89 -4.37 -10.95
C GLU A 83 19.66 -3.71 -11.57
N GLU A 84 19.31 -2.49 -11.14
CA GLU A 84 18.05 -1.82 -11.48
C GLU A 84 16.84 -2.74 -11.28
N PRO A 85 16.49 -3.12 -10.02
CA PRO A 85 15.41 -4.04 -9.75
C PRO A 85 14.07 -3.54 -10.28
N MET A 86 13.30 -4.45 -10.88
CA MET A 86 11.93 -4.14 -11.34
C MET A 86 10.91 -4.14 -10.20
N ILE A 87 11.16 -4.86 -9.12
CA ILE A 87 10.29 -4.84 -7.95
C ILE A 87 10.52 -3.56 -7.13
N ILE A 88 9.44 -2.96 -6.65
CA ILE A 88 9.51 -1.82 -5.72
C ILE A 88 9.95 -2.28 -4.33
N ASN A 89 10.91 -1.57 -3.75
CA ASN A 89 11.28 -1.75 -2.35
C ASN A 89 10.44 -0.81 -1.46
N PRO A 90 9.48 -1.34 -0.68
CA PRO A 90 8.56 -0.50 0.09
C PRO A 90 9.20 0.23 1.28
N GLU A 91 10.45 -0.08 1.62
CA GLU A 91 11.20 0.65 2.66
C GLU A 91 11.99 1.83 2.11
N LYS A 92 12.29 1.82 0.82
CA LYS A 92 13.19 2.80 0.19
C LYS A 92 12.48 3.73 -0.78
N GLU A 93 11.34 3.29 -1.33
CA GLU A 93 10.67 3.97 -2.42
C GLU A 93 9.25 4.40 -2.01
N ASP A 94 9.02 5.70 -1.98
CA ASP A 94 7.66 6.23 -1.85
C ASP A 94 7.00 6.24 -3.23
N VAL A 95 5.94 5.47 -3.36
CA VAL A 95 5.17 5.35 -4.61
C VAL A 95 3.73 5.82 -4.45
N LEU A 96 3.40 6.44 -3.32
CA LEU A 96 2.03 6.75 -2.94
C LEU A 96 1.28 7.54 -4.01
N ASP A 97 1.91 8.58 -4.55
CA ASP A 97 1.33 9.46 -5.58
C ASP A 97 1.25 8.83 -6.98
N LYS A 98 1.89 7.67 -7.17
CA LYS A 98 1.87 6.92 -8.43
C LYS A 98 0.82 5.80 -8.45
N LEU A 99 0.20 5.51 -7.32
CA LEU A 99 -0.83 4.48 -7.20
C LEU A 99 -2.19 5.04 -7.60
N VAL A 100 -2.91 4.29 -8.42
CA VAL A 100 -4.27 4.62 -8.86
C VAL A 100 -5.20 3.49 -8.42
N PHE A 101 -6.35 3.85 -7.87
CA PHE A 101 -7.38 2.89 -7.47
C PHE A 101 -8.71 3.19 -8.18
N ASP A 102 -9.43 2.14 -8.51
CA ASP A 102 -10.79 2.25 -9.07
C ASP A 102 -11.89 2.00 -8.02
N LYS A 103 -13.14 2.10 -8.47
CA LYS A 103 -14.33 1.85 -7.62
C LYS A 103 -14.50 0.38 -7.26
N GLU A 104 -13.97 -0.49 -8.07
CA GLU A 104 -13.95 -1.93 -7.89
C GLU A 104 -12.85 -2.38 -6.93
N GLY A 105 -12.05 -1.43 -6.42
CA GLY A 105 -11.00 -1.69 -5.44
C GLY A 105 -9.70 -2.24 -6.04
N ASN A 106 -9.53 -2.20 -7.36
CA ASN A 106 -8.27 -2.57 -7.98
C ASN A 106 -7.24 -1.46 -7.84
N ILE A 107 -5.97 -1.85 -7.83
CA ILE A 107 -4.81 -0.96 -7.81
C ILE A 107 -4.07 -1.05 -9.14
N SER A 108 -3.63 0.06 -9.66
CA SER A 108 -2.84 0.19 -10.89
C SER A 108 -1.81 1.32 -10.80
N SER A 109 -1.01 1.49 -11.84
CA SER A 109 -0.06 2.58 -12.01
C SER A 109 0.26 2.74 -13.49
N SER A 110 0.92 3.85 -13.84
CA SER A 110 1.57 4.03 -15.15
C SER A 110 3.08 3.69 -15.13
N ASP A 111 3.64 3.36 -13.97
CA ASP A 111 5.04 2.99 -13.77
C ASP A 111 5.20 1.47 -13.91
N ASP A 112 6.02 1.01 -14.86
CA ASP A 112 6.21 -0.42 -15.18
C ASP A 112 6.71 -1.23 -13.98
N ARG A 113 7.55 -0.65 -13.11
CA ARG A 113 8.05 -1.32 -11.91
C ARG A 113 6.94 -1.54 -10.89
N ILE A 114 6.07 -0.55 -10.73
CA ILE A 114 4.90 -0.65 -9.86
C ILE A 114 3.93 -1.68 -10.42
N ILE A 115 3.66 -1.67 -11.74
CA ILE A 115 2.80 -2.66 -12.41
C ILE A 115 3.35 -4.07 -12.19
N TYR A 116 4.64 -4.29 -12.41
CA TYR A 116 5.31 -5.57 -12.16
C TYR A 116 5.14 -6.03 -10.71
N THR A 117 5.35 -5.12 -9.74
CA THR A 117 5.17 -5.42 -8.32
C THR A 117 3.73 -5.80 -7.98
N ILE A 118 2.74 -5.07 -8.54
CA ILE A 118 1.31 -5.31 -8.32
C ILE A 118 0.87 -6.64 -8.90
N ASN A 119 1.18 -6.89 -10.18
CA ASN A 119 0.57 -7.96 -10.96
C ASN A 119 1.37 -9.25 -10.93
N ASP A 120 2.68 -9.16 -11.08
CA ASP A 120 3.53 -10.35 -11.29
C ASP A 120 4.11 -10.86 -9.97
N VAL A 121 4.49 -9.96 -9.08
CA VAL A 121 5.18 -10.33 -7.83
C VAL A 121 4.20 -10.56 -6.68
N CYS A 122 3.45 -9.55 -6.28
CA CYS A 122 2.67 -9.59 -5.02
C CYS A 122 1.19 -9.89 -5.23
N LYS A 123 0.69 -9.93 -6.48
CA LYS A 123 -0.73 -10.19 -6.80
C LYS A 123 -1.66 -9.30 -5.98
N LEU A 124 -1.42 -7.96 -6.00
CA LEU A 124 -2.12 -7.02 -5.11
C LEU A 124 -3.58 -6.80 -5.51
N ASN A 125 -4.01 -7.29 -6.67
CA ASN A 125 -5.40 -7.32 -7.11
C ASN A 125 -6.08 -8.69 -6.88
N ARG A 126 -5.53 -9.54 -6.02
CA ARG A 126 -6.21 -10.77 -5.61
C ARG A 126 -7.52 -10.45 -4.88
N GLU A 127 -8.51 -11.31 -5.07
CA GLU A 127 -9.89 -11.09 -4.64
C GLU A 127 -10.04 -10.64 -3.19
N GLU A 128 -9.32 -11.27 -2.27
CA GLU A 128 -9.38 -10.94 -0.84
C GLU A 128 -9.01 -9.49 -0.53
N LEU A 129 -7.99 -8.93 -1.21
CA LEU A 129 -7.58 -7.55 -1.02
C LEU A 129 -8.54 -6.57 -1.68
N VAL A 130 -9.03 -6.91 -2.86
CA VAL A 130 -10.03 -6.14 -3.60
C VAL A 130 -11.30 -6.01 -2.75
N GLN A 131 -11.84 -7.12 -2.24
CA GLN A 131 -13.04 -7.12 -1.39
C GLN A 131 -12.87 -6.27 -0.13
N LYS A 132 -11.71 -6.30 0.52
CA LYS A 132 -11.43 -5.46 1.70
C LYS A 132 -11.40 -3.97 1.35
N ARG A 133 -10.77 -3.60 0.24
CA ARG A 133 -10.78 -2.21 -0.25
C ARG A 133 -12.19 -1.75 -0.60
N VAL A 134 -12.95 -2.55 -1.34
CA VAL A 134 -14.35 -2.26 -1.68
C VAL A 134 -15.20 -2.09 -0.42
N LYS A 135 -15.00 -2.92 0.60
CA LYS A 135 -15.71 -2.76 1.88
C LYS A 135 -15.41 -1.41 2.51
N ILE A 136 -14.14 -1.00 2.61
CA ILE A 136 -13.75 0.31 3.16
C ILE A 136 -14.44 1.44 2.40
N LEU A 137 -14.44 1.38 1.07
CA LEU A 137 -15.06 2.39 0.22
C LEU A 137 -16.58 2.45 0.43
N ASN A 138 -17.25 1.30 0.39
CA ASN A 138 -18.69 1.21 0.53
C ASN A 138 -19.16 1.66 1.93
N ASP A 139 -18.44 1.28 2.98
CA ASP A 139 -18.75 1.71 4.34
C ASP A 139 -18.66 3.24 4.46
N PHE A 140 -17.67 3.86 3.83
CA PHE A 140 -17.54 5.32 3.79
C PHE A 140 -18.63 5.98 2.95
N ILE A 141 -18.87 5.53 1.72
CA ILE A 141 -19.89 6.09 0.82
C ILE A 141 -21.29 5.98 1.45
N ASN A 142 -21.64 4.82 2.04
CA ASN A 142 -22.94 4.61 2.64
C ASN A 142 -23.19 5.55 3.82
N LYS A 143 -22.23 5.73 4.70
CA LYS A 143 -22.32 6.70 5.82
C LYS A 143 -22.52 8.13 5.32
N ILE A 144 -21.73 8.54 4.34
CA ILE A 144 -21.83 9.89 3.78
C ILE A 144 -23.20 10.10 3.12
N ASN A 145 -23.70 9.15 2.34
CA ASN A 145 -25.02 9.26 1.70
C ASN A 145 -26.15 9.28 2.73
N GLU A 146 -26.10 8.44 3.77
CA GLU A 146 -27.09 8.43 4.85
C GLU A 146 -27.17 9.80 5.54
N HIS A 147 -26.02 10.36 5.91
CA HIS A 147 -25.98 11.66 6.60
C HIS A 147 -26.34 12.83 5.68
N TYR A 148 -26.04 12.72 4.39
CA TYR A 148 -26.50 13.70 3.42
C TYR A 148 -28.03 13.73 3.28
N LEU A 149 -28.68 12.57 3.27
CA LEU A 149 -30.13 12.49 3.26
C LEU A 149 -30.77 13.08 4.54
N LEU A 150 -30.14 12.87 5.69
CA LEU A 150 -30.57 13.50 6.95
C LEU A 150 -30.39 15.02 6.93
N PHE A 151 -29.28 15.49 6.37
CA PHE A 151 -29.03 16.93 6.19
C PHE A 151 -30.09 17.57 5.30
N ILE A 152 -30.42 17.00 4.15
CA ILE A 152 -31.46 17.52 3.25
C ILE A 152 -32.82 17.60 3.98
N LYS A 153 -33.16 16.56 4.76
CA LYS A 153 -34.47 16.47 5.42
C LYS A 153 -34.60 17.37 6.66
N LYS A 154 -33.53 17.57 7.41
CA LYS A 154 -33.55 18.19 8.74
C LYS A 154 -32.67 19.42 8.89
N GLY A 155 -31.85 19.74 7.87
CA GLY A 155 -30.85 20.82 7.95
C GLY A 155 -29.65 20.52 8.88
N ASP A 156 -29.52 19.29 9.36
CA ASP A 156 -28.52 18.87 10.33
C ASP A 156 -27.24 18.39 9.65
N ILE A 157 -26.21 19.23 9.63
CA ILE A 157 -24.87 18.91 9.10
C ILE A 157 -23.96 18.26 10.15
N THR A 158 -24.37 18.23 11.41
CA THR A 158 -23.47 17.87 12.52
C THR A 158 -22.98 16.42 12.44
N ARG A 159 -23.73 15.52 11.79
CA ARG A 159 -23.36 14.12 11.62
C ARG A 159 -22.33 13.87 10.51
N PHE A 160 -22.21 14.76 9.56
CA PHE A 160 -21.18 14.65 8.52
C PHE A 160 -19.76 14.77 9.06
N ILE A 161 -19.56 15.72 9.95
CA ILE A 161 -18.23 16.09 10.46
C ILE A 161 -17.56 14.91 11.17
N PRO A 162 -18.22 14.18 12.10
CA PRO A 162 -17.60 13.03 12.76
C PRO A 162 -17.18 11.92 11.82
N ASP A 163 -18.00 11.57 10.80
CA ASP A 163 -17.66 10.47 9.91
C ASP A 163 -16.53 10.80 8.96
N ILE A 164 -16.52 12.02 8.43
CA ILE A 164 -15.42 12.48 7.58
C ILE A 164 -14.14 12.54 8.41
N LYS A 165 -14.23 13.11 9.62
CA LYS A 165 -13.08 13.16 10.52
C LYS A 165 -12.57 11.76 10.86
N PHE A 166 -13.48 10.84 11.20
CA PHE A 166 -13.12 9.45 11.45
C PHE A 166 -12.38 8.82 10.25
N PHE A 167 -12.88 9.02 9.03
CA PHE A 167 -12.22 8.48 7.83
C PHE A 167 -10.85 9.11 7.58
N ILE A 168 -10.70 10.41 7.86
CA ILE A 168 -9.42 11.12 7.78
C ILE A 168 -8.45 10.61 8.86
N ASP A 169 -8.92 10.46 10.10
CA ASP A 169 -8.12 9.92 11.21
C ASP A 169 -7.66 8.46 10.91
N GLU A 170 -8.50 7.68 10.23
CA GLU A 170 -8.14 6.35 9.73
C GLU A 170 -7.15 6.39 8.56
N CYS A 171 -6.99 7.53 7.88
CA CYS A 171 -6.02 7.73 6.81
C CYS A 171 -4.64 8.08 7.40
N CYS A 172 -4.08 7.16 8.16
CA CYS A 172 -2.75 7.27 8.74
C CYS A 172 -1.92 6.03 8.44
N VAL A 173 -0.60 6.18 8.44
CA VAL A 173 0.34 5.12 8.06
C VAL A 173 0.28 3.89 8.96
N GLU A 174 -0.26 4.03 10.16
CA GLU A 174 -0.46 2.95 11.13
C GLU A 174 -1.62 2.01 10.74
N ASN A 175 -2.58 2.51 9.97
CA ASN A 175 -3.77 1.76 9.63
C ASN A 175 -3.62 0.96 8.34
N GLU A 176 -4.40 -0.11 8.22
CA GLU A 176 -4.37 -0.93 7.02
C GLU A 176 -4.96 -0.18 5.82
N PHE A 177 -4.45 -0.51 4.64
CA PHE A 177 -4.86 0.11 3.36
C PHE A 177 -4.75 1.65 3.36
N TYR A 178 -3.75 2.20 4.04
CA TYR A 178 -3.48 3.63 4.08
C TYR A 178 -3.46 4.27 2.68
N SER A 179 -2.72 3.68 1.73
CA SER A 179 -2.62 4.20 0.36
C SER A 179 -3.98 4.30 -0.35
N PHE A 180 -4.88 3.34 -0.12
CA PHE A 180 -6.23 3.38 -0.69
C PHE A 180 -7.08 4.48 -0.06
N ARG A 181 -7.06 4.63 1.27
CA ARG A 181 -7.78 5.71 1.98
C ARG A 181 -7.25 7.08 1.55
N TYR A 182 -5.94 7.22 1.46
CA TYR A 182 -5.28 8.44 0.95
C TYR A 182 -5.75 8.78 -0.46
N PHE A 183 -5.79 7.79 -1.34
CA PHE A 183 -6.27 7.99 -2.72
C PHE A 183 -7.74 8.42 -2.76
N ILE A 184 -8.63 7.84 -1.95
CA ILE A 184 -10.04 8.24 -1.88
C ILE A 184 -10.18 9.71 -1.50
N LEU A 185 -9.47 10.16 -0.46
CA LEU A 185 -9.53 11.54 0.02
C LEU A 185 -9.03 12.56 -1.02
N ASN A 186 -8.02 12.20 -1.78
CA ASN A 186 -7.45 13.07 -2.81
C ASN A 186 -8.20 12.99 -4.16
N ASN A 187 -9.09 12.01 -4.33
CA ASN A 187 -9.79 11.77 -5.59
C ASN A 187 -11.31 11.60 -5.39
N ILE A 188 -11.93 12.45 -4.57
CA ILE A 188 -13.35 12.41 -4.23
C ILE A 188 -14.23 12.38 -5.49
N GLU A 189 -13.80 13.04 -6.56
CA GLU A 189 -14.51 13.09 -7.84
C GLU A 189 -14.74 11.70 -8.47
N ILE A 190 -13.81 10.79 -8.26
CA ILE A 190 -13.90 9.43 -8.79
C ILE A 190 -15.00 8.64 -8.07
N PHE A 191 -15.12 8.81 -6.75
CA PHE A 191 -15.90 7.92 -5.90
C PHE A 191 -17.32 8.42 -5.64
N PHE A 192 -17.55 9.72 -5.67
CA PHE A 192 -18.87 10.31 -5.42
C PHE A 192 -19.47 10.88 -6.69
N GLN A 193 -20.81 10.78 -6.85
CA GLN A 193 -21.52 11.29 -8.02
C GLN A 193 -22.24 12.61 -7.73
N ASP A 194 -22.78 12.78 -6.51
CA ASP A 194 -23.52 13.97 -6.12
C ASP A 194 -22.60 15.19 -5.94
N GLU A 195 -22.83 16.26 -6.70
CA GLU A 195 -22.01 17.47 -6.70
C GLU A 195 -22.02 18.22 -5.36
N ASN A 196 -23.10 18.12 -4.60
CA ASN A 196 -23.17 18.78 -3.29
C ASN A 196 -22.35 18.00 -2.25
N ILE A 197 -22.41 16.66 -2.29
CA ILE A 197 -21.54 15.80 -1.47
C ILE A 197 -20.07 16.09 -1.77
N LYS A 198 -19.69 16.15 -3.04
CA LYS A 198 -18.31 16.47 -3.45
C LYS A 198 -17.84 17.81 -2.89
N LYS A 199 -18.66 18.86 -3.00
CA LYS A 199 -18.35 20.18 -2.45
C LYS A 199 -18.17 20.17 -0.93
N ILE A 200 -19.06 19.47 -0.22
CA ILE A 200 -18.98 19.33 1.24
C ILE A 200 -17.68 18.61 1.63
N LEU A 201 -17.41 17.44 1.00
CA LEU A 201 -16.22 16.65 1.29
C LEU A 201 -14.94 17.44 1.02
N LYS A 202 -14.81 18.07 -0.14
CA LYS A 202 -13.65 18.90 -0.47
C LYS A 202 -13.44 20.04 0.52
N GLY A 203 -14.54 20.73 0.90
CA GLY A 203 -14.48 21.84 1.84
C GLY A 203 -14.10 21.40 3.26
N LEU A 204 -14.33 20.15 3.64
CA LEU A 204 -13.94 19.62 4.95
C LEU A 204 -12.53 19.03 4.93
N VAL A 205 -12.18 18.26 3.91
CA VAL A 205 -10.83 17.70 3.75
C VAL A 205 -9.76 18.79 3.62
N SER A 206 -10.07 19.92 2.96
CA SER A 206 -9.12 21.03 2.81
C SER A 206 -8.85 21.84 4.10
N LYS A 207 -9.61 21.61 5.18
CA LYS A 207 -9.49 22.32 6.45
C LYS A 207 -8.80 21.51 7.56
N ILE A 208 -8.45 20.28 7.25
CA ILE A 208 -7.80 19.32 8.15
C ILE A 208 -6.42 19.01 7.64
#